data_f9363777f8e9cb71727d1749b5f119da
#
_entry.id   f9363777f8e9cb71727d1749b5f119da
#
_cell.length_a   1.000
_cell.length_b   1.000
_cell.length_c   1.000
_cell.angle_alpha   90.00
_cell.angle_beta   90.00
_cell.angle_gamma   90.00
#
_symmetry.space_group_name_H-M   'P 1'
#
loop_
_entity.id
_entity.type
_entity.pdbx_description
1 polymer ?
#
loop_
_entity_poly.entity_id
_entity_poly.type
_entity_poly.pdbx_seq_one_letter_code
_entity_poly.pdbx_strand_id
1 'polypeptide(L)'
;MCDAKHNEWVAPDGDVVVVTEEEEEEEENASFKNAKEKSRYDDPSTLSQLFDWAIENSDRDKLRAMAKAMKTREEEDEEEEEVGDEGNERTNWRSEELLEKAKNVRAMLDQMAMHPSEVEILKEITEKFTDGSVDVRERVRALERLDEMVAQIDLAFDFHTILGLKPLLMVVENESEVNEVRAQACQVFATLTSNYEKIQEIAADEFNAVSVLLNATSLAFEKKDETVAKKCLFALTSLTRNVKRLRSEYLFNGDDVMRGKLSHAKYLFKSSLMAPKSVIGDAVWTRTANFLSDIVINAKHRDYNNDEETQLMANLFKDDWTAIEKAAIQVKLRFNSPNASEREASANLALAMIDSKDDAFRNAFKSIDFEIDLISYDGKYPNDSNEFKHLVRDIQRAFKKNTHEEL
;
A
#
# COMPACT_ATOMS: atom_id res chain seq x y z
N MET A 1 -8.85 -17.75 -39.34
CA MET A 1 -7.44 -17.33 -39.34
C MET A 1 -7.47 -15.81 -39.29
N CYS A 2 -7.39 -15.23 -38.10
CA CYS A 2 -7.32 -13.78 -37.93
C CYS A 2 -5.85 -13.41 -37.82
N ASP A 3 -5.40 -12.60 -38.74
CA ASP A 3 -4.03 -12.08 -38.76
C ASP A 3 -3.94 -10.92 -37.78
N ALA A 4 -3.15 -11.11 -36.73
CA ALA A 4 -2.93 -10.13 -35.67
C ALA A 4 -1.82 -9.16 -36.09
N LYS A 5 -2.12 -8.19 -36.93
CA LYS A 5 -1.12 -7.18 -37.31
C LYS A 5 -1.69 -5.87 -37.83
N HIS A 6 -2.85 -5.38 -37.41
CA HIS A 6 -3.17 -3.95 -37.58
C HIS A 6 -4.30 -3.59 -36.62
N ASN A 7 -4.03 -2.67 -35.70
CA ASN A 7 -5.05 -1.99 -34.90
C ASN A 7 -5.76 -0.96 -35.78
N GLU A 8 -6.80 -1.39 -36.50
CA GLU A 8 -7.67 -0.48 -37.22
C GLU A 8 -8.95 -0.26 -36.43
N TRP A 9 -9.19 0.97 -36.02
CA TRP A 9 -10.49 1.40 -35.49
C TRP A 9 -11.31 2.07 -36.57
N VAL A 10 -12.52 1.62 -36.75
CA VAL A 10 -13.46 2.21 -37.71
C VAL A 10 -14.41 3.13 -36.93
N ALA A 11 -14.39 4.42 -37.24
CA ALA A 11 -15.34 5.40 -36.70
C ALA A 11 -16.76 5.14 -37.23
N PRO A 12 -17.83 5.57 -36.52
CA PRO A 12 -19.22 5.33 -36.90
C PRO A 12 -19.62 5.91 -38.28
N ASP A 13 -18.84 6.80 -38.83
CA ASP A 13 -18.99 7.47 -40.12
C ASP A 13 -18.22 6.82 -41.29
N GLY A 14 -17.49 5.75 -41.01
CA GLY A 14 -16.86 4.91 -42.06
C GLY A 14 -15.44 5.34 -42.47
N ASP A 15 -14.83 6.32 -41.79
CA ASP A 15 -13.44 6.71 -42.04
C ASP A 15 -12.48 5.84 -41.22
N VAL A 16 -11.43 5.32 -41.90
CA VAL A 16 -10.38 4.49 -41.26
C VAL A 16 -9.27 5.41 -40.79
N VAL A 17 -9.11 5.50 -39.49
CA VAL A 17 -7.99 6.21 -38.87
C VAL A 17 -6.90 5.18 -38.51
N VAL A 18 -5.77 5.24 -39.20
CA VAL A 18 -4.57 4.45 -38.89
C VAL A 18 -3.74 5.27 -37.96
N VAL A 19 -3.71 4.91 -36.68
CA VAL A 19 -2.78 5.50 -35.68
C VAL A 19 -1.49 4.72 -35.76
N THR A 20 -0.38 5.39 -36.09
CA THR A 20 0.94 4.77 -36.10
C THR A 20 1.54 4.85 -34.69
N GLU A 21 2.28 3.81 -34.26
CA GLU A 21 2.93 3.73 -32.95
C GLU A 21 3.86 4.92 -32.66
N GLU A 22 4.34 5.63 -33.67
CA GLU A 22 5.18 6.82 -33.55
C GLU A 22 4.42 8.05 -33.00
N GLU A 23 3.11 8.18 -33.27
CA GLU A 23 2.28 9.28 -32.77
C GLU A 23 1.91 9.09 -31.30
N GLU A 24 1.70 7.85 -30.85
CA GLU A 24 1.46 7.53 -29.43
C GLU A 24 2.73 7.80 -28.56
N GLU A 25 3.92 7.48 -29.06
CA GLU A 25 5.19 7.80 -28.34
C GLU A 25 5.47 9.32 -28.27
N GLU A 26 5.06 10.11 -29.26
CA GLU A 26 5.22 11.57 -29.22
C GLU A 26 4.20 12.23 -28.26
N GLU A 27 2.97 11.77 -28.16
CA GLU A 27 1.98 12.28 -27.19
C GLU A 27 2.32 11.88 -25.75
N GLU A 28 2.78 10.64 -25.48
CA GLU A 28 3.26 10.22 -24.18
C GLU A 28 4.52 11.00 -23.74
N ASN A 29 5.46 11.22 -24.65
CA ASN A 29 6.65 12.00 -24.37
C ASN A 29 6.36 13.50 -24.17
N ALA A 30 5.37 14.07 -24.85
CA ALA A 30 4.90 15.43 -24.63
C ALA A 30 4.18 15.56 -23.29
N SER A 31 3.38 14.58 -22.90
CA SER A 31 2.72 14.51 -21.59
C SER A 31 3.73 14.35 -20.45
N PHE A 32 4.78 13.53 -20.64
CA PHE A 32 5.84 13.31 -19.66
C PHE A 32 6.78 14.52 -19.52
N LYS A 33 7.05 15.26 -20.60
CA LYS A 33 7.81 16.52 -20.54
C LYS A 33 7.00 17.61 -19.82
N ASN A 34 5.71 17.73 -20.09
CA ASN A 34 4.83 18.67 -19.39
C ASN A 34 4.65 18.32 -17.90
N ALA A 35 4.65 17.02 -17.52
CA ALA A 35 4.65 16.59 -16.14
C ALA A 35 6.00 16.88 -15.43
N LYS A 36 7.13 16.72 -16.15
CA LYS A 36 8.46 17.03 -15.60
C LYS A 36 8.72 18.54 -15.46
N GLU A 37 8.12 19.37 -16.31
CA GLU A 37 8.14 20.83 -16.12
C GLU A 37 7.22 21.27 -15.00
N LYS A 38 6.04 20.64 -14.80
CA LYS A 38 5.17 20.92 -13.65
C LYS A 38 5.77 20.54 -12.30
N SER A 39 6.59 19.48 -12.22
CA SER A 39 7.24 19.06 -10.98
C SER A 39 8.41 19.94 -10.54
N ARG A 40 8.79 20.95 -11.34
CA ARG A 40 9.83 21.93 -10.99
C ARG A 40 9.32 23.10 -10.13
N TYR A 41 8.00 23.18 -9.90
CA TYR A 41 7.37 24.27 -9.15
C TYR A 41 6.91 23.89 -7.74
N ASP A 42 7.28 22.71 -7.25
CA ASP A 42 6.75 22.17 -5.99
C ASP A 42 7.49 22.61 -4.72
N ASP A 43 8.41 23.57 -4.82
CA ASP A 43 8.96 24.23 -3.61
C ASP A 43 8.98 25.76 -3.80
N PRO A 44 7.88 26.45 -3.49
CA PRO A 44 7.86 27.92 -3.54
C PRO A 44 8.68 28.46 -2.37
N SER A 45 10.01 28.43 -2.51
CA SER A 45 10.96 28.91 -1.51
C SER A 45 10.86 30.42 -1.27
N THR A 46 10.05 31.13 -2.06
CA THR A 46 9.80 32.57 -1.88
C THR A 46 8.36 32.94 -2.28
N LEU A 47 7.82 33.95 -1.58
CA LEU A 47 6.51 34.56 -1.85
C LEU A 47 6.37 34.97 -3.35
N SER A 48 7.47 35.36 -4.00
CA SER A 48 7.55 35.70 -5.42
C SER A 48 7.17 34.52 -6.33
N GLN A 49 7.65 33.31 -6.03
CA GLN A 49 7.33 32.10 -6.83
C GLN A 49 5.87 31.70 -6.68
N LEU A 50 5.29 31.90 -5.50
CA LEU A 50 3.85 31.69 -5.26
C LEU A 50 2.99 32.67 -6.05
N PHE A 51 3.42 33.93 -6.12
CA PHE A 51 2.74 34.94 -6.94
C PHE A 51 2.87 34.65 -8.44
N ASP A 52 4.06 34.27 -8.90
CA ASP A 52 4.28 33.91 -10.30
C ASP A 52 3.44 32.67 -10.68
N TRP A 53 3.42 31.64 -9.83
CA TRP A 53 2.57 30.48 -10.02
C TRP A 53 1.06 30.83 -10.03
N ALA A 54 0.61 31.67 -9.10
CA ALA A 54 -0.78 32.13 -9.05
C ALA A 54 -1.18 32.93 -10.28
N ILE A 55 -0.27 33.76 -10.81
CA ILE A 55 -0.48 34.53 -12.02
C ILE A 55 -0.53 33.62 -13.24
N GLU A 56 0.36 32.62 -13.33
CA GLU A 56 0.41 31.67 -14.46
C GLU A 56 -0.80 30.73 -14.49
N ASN A 57 -1.33 30.33 -13.33
CA ASN A 57 -2.48 29.44 -13.23
C ASN A 57 -3.83 30.17 -13.11
N SER A 58 -3.84 31.51 -13.09
CA SER A 58 -5.06 32.30 -13.10
C SER A 58 -5.49 32.65 -14.54
N ASP A 59 -6.78 32.79 -14.73
CA ASP A 59 -7.35 33.23 -16.00
C ASP A 59 -6.84 34.65 -16.34
N ARG A 60 -5.91 34.71 -17.28
CA ARG A 60 -5.21 35.96 -17.68
C ARG A 60 -6.17 37.06 -18.14
N ASP A 61 -7.29 36.70 -18.71
CA ASP A 61 -8.28 37.67 -19.18
C ASP A 61 -9.07 38.22 -17.99
N LYS A 62 -9.33 37.42 -16.98
CA LYS A 62 -9.91 37.86 -15.70
C LYS A 62 -8.98 38.77 -14.93
N LEU A 63 -7.68 38.44 -14.85
CA LEU A 63 -6.69 39.32 -14.20
C LEU A 63 -6.53 40.65 -14.92
N ARG A 64 -6.52 40.65 -16.29
CA ARG A 64 -6.49 41.89 -17.08
C ARG A 64 -7.75 42.74 -16.90
N ALA A 65 -8.93 42.10 -16.82
CA ALA A 65 -10.18 42.78 -16.56
C ALA A 65 -10.21 43.42 -15.17
N MET A 66 -9.70 42.71 -14.15
CA MET A 66 -9.55 43.24 -12.79
C MET A 66 -8.55 44.41 -12.73
N ALA A 67 -7.37 44.27 -13.35
CA ALA A 67 -6.37 45.32 -13.40
C ALA A 67 -6.88 46.58 -14.14
N LYS A 68 -7.67 46.37 -15.21
CA LYS A 68 -8.29 47.46 -15.94
C LYS A 68 -9.38 48.15 -15.11
N ALA A 69 -10.20 47.38 -14.37
CA ALA A 69 -11.22 47.92 -13.47
C ALA A 69 -10.62 48.66 -12.28
N MET A 70 -9.45 48.25 -11.78
CA MET A 70 -8.71 48.98 -10.75
C MET A 70 -8.16 50.32 -11.28
N LYS A 71 -7.60 50.33 -12.51
CA LYS A 71 -7.03 51.50 -13.12
C LYS A 71 -8.08 52.56 -13.48
N THR A 72 -9.25 52.15 -13.99
CA THR A 72 -10.37 53.05 -14.22
C THR A 72 -10.92 53.63 -12.91
N ARG A 73 -10.82 52.91 -11.81
CA ARG A 73 -11.25 53.35 -10.49
C ARG A 73 -10.27 54.35 -9.87
N GLU A 74 -8.98 54.16 -10.07
CA GLU A 74 -7.94 55.14 -9.69
C GLU A 74 -8.06 56.44 -10.50
N GLU A 75 -8.37 56.32 -11.81
CA GLU A 75 -8.60 57.50 -12.68
C GLU A 75 -9.91 58.22 -12.33
N GLU A 76 -10.97 57.53 -11.92
CA GLU A 76 -12.23 58.12 -11.43
C GLU A 76 -12.05 58.78 -10.04
N ASP A 77 -11.23 58.17 -9.15
CA ASP A 77 -10.94 58.75 -7.82
C ASP A 77 -10.02 59.98 -7.92
N GLU A 78 -9.14 60.10 -8.95
CA GLU A 78 -8.32 61.29 -9.22
C GLU A 78 -9.16 62.48 -9.79
N GLU A 79 -10.24 62.21 -10.56
CA GLU A 79 -11.15 63.27 -11.07
C GLU A 79 -12.15 63.75 -9.98
N GLU A 80 -12.43 62.97 -8.93
CA GLU A 80 -13.31 63.39 -7.81
C GLU A 80 -12.57 64.17 -6.73
N GLU A 81 -11.23 64.20 -6.68
CA GLU A 81 -10.47 64.99 -5.69
C GLU A 81 -10.49 66.47 -5.89
N GLU A 82 -11.05 67.04 -7.01
CA GLU A 82 -11.21 68.46 -7.22
C GLU A 82 -12.51 69.09 -6.64
N VAL A 83 -13.38 68.27 -6.03
CA VAL A 83 -14.67 68.77 -5.50
C VAL A 83 -14.91 68.27 -4.06
N GLY A 84 -14.44 69.06 -3.10
CA GLY A 84 -15.00 69.08 -1.74
C GLY A 84 -14.31 68.29 -0.66
N ASP A 85 -13.84 69.01 0.32
CA ASP A 85 -13.13 68.66 1.57
C ASP A 85 -13.91 67.75 2.57
N GLU A 86 -14.92 67.01 2.16
CA GLU A 86 -15.70 66.11 3.05
C GLU A 86 -15.54 64.63 2.75
N GLY A 87 -14.77 64.24 1.72
CA GLY A 87 -14.57 62.86 1.27
C GLY A 87 -13.40 62.08 1.92
N ASN A 88 -12.51 62.78 2.60
CA ASN A 88 -11.18 62.24 2.97
C ASN A 88 -11.19 61.25 4.16
N GLU A 89 -12.25 61.19 4.97
CA GLU A 89 -12.33 60.23 6.08
C GLU A 89 -12.73 58.84 5.64
N ARG A 90 -13.50 58.68 4.54
CA ARG A 90 -13.99 57.36 4.09
C ARG A 90 -12.96 56.56 3.30
N THR A 91 -12.06 57.18 2.59
CA THR A 91 -10.97 56.51 1.85
C THR A 91 -9.85 56.11 2.79
N ASN A 92 -9.58 56.87 3.84
CA ASN A 92 -8.50 56.62 4.79
C ASN A 92 -8.77 55.34 5.65
N TRP A 93 -9.99 55.15 6.17
CA TRP A 93 -10.28 53.94 6.95
C TRP A 93 -10.24 52.64 6.12
N ARG A 94 -10.58 52.71 4.83
CA ARG A 94 -10.49 51.57 3.92
C ARG A 94 -9.04 51.18 3.61
N SER A 95 -8.16 52.15 3.46
CA SER A 95 -6.73 51.92 3.28
C SER A 95 -6.07 51.39 4.56
N GLU A 96 -6.47 51.86 5.73
CA GLU A 96 -6.01 51.37 7.03
C GLU A 96 -6.47 49.95 7.29
N GLU A 97 -7.73 49.59 7.00
CA GLU A 97 -8.27 48.24 7.11
C GLU A 97 -7.55 47.24 6.18
N LEU A 98 -7.26 47.65 4.94
CA LEU A 98 -6.50 46.86 3.99
C LEU A 98 -5.04 46.67 4.43
N LEU A 99 -4.44 47.74 4.99
CA LEU A 99 -3.08 47.69 5.51
C LEU A 99 -2.97 46.78 6.75
N GLU A 100 -3.99 46.80 7.60
CA GLU A 100 -4.08 45.92 8.77
C GLU A 100 -4.31 44.48 8.37
N LYS A 101 -5.19 44.20 7.38
CA LYS A 101 -5.35 42.86 6.79
C LYS A 101 -4.06 42.36 6.16
N ALA A 102 -3.34 43.19 5.41
CA ALA A 102 -2.05 42.84 4.82
C ALA A 102 -0.98 42.53 5.89
N LYS A 103 -0.95 43.31 6.99
CA LYS A 103 -0.06 43.03 8.14
C LYS A 103 -0.42 41.71 8.81
N ASN A 104 -1.70 41.42 9.00
CA ASN A 104 -2.17 40.18 9.61
C ASN A 104 -1.85 38.96 8.73
N VAL A 105 -2.06 39.07 7.40
CA VAL A 105 -1.67 38.02 6.44
C VAL A 105 -0.16 37.83 6.46
N ARG A 106 0.63 38.91 6.48
CA ARG A 106 2.09 38.81 6.55
C ARG A 106 2.57 38.18 7.86
N ALA A 107 1.98 38.58 9.00
CA ALA A 107 2.29 37.93 10.29
C ALA A 107 1.91 36.46 10.31
N MET A 108 0.80 36.07 9.68
CA MET A 108 0.39 34.68 9.53
C MET A 108 1.33 33.90 8.62
N LEU A 109 1.79 34.48 7.51
CA LEU A 109 2.79 33.89 6.62
C LEU A 109 4.15 33.77 7.30
N ASP A 110 4.58 34.79 8.04
CA ASP A 110 5.82 34.73 8.81
C ASP A 110 5.74 33.65 9.92
N GLN A 111 4.57 33.47 10.52
CA GLN A 111 4.33 32.43 11.51
C GLN A 111 4.32 31.03 10.86
N MET A 112 3.74 30.88 9.65
CA MET A 112 3.80 29.64 8.87
C MET A 112 5.25 29.34 8.41
N ALA A 113 6.02 30.34 8.00
CA ALA A 113 7.42 30.21 7.63
C ALA A 113 8.36 29.85 8.79
N MET A 114 7.92 30.05 10.05
CA MET A 114 8.65 29.63 11.24
C MET A 114 8.49 28.15 11.58
N HIS A 115 7.50 27.47 10.98
CA HIS A 115 7.34 26.04 11.17
C HIS A 115 8.07 25.29 10.03
N PRO A 116 8.85 24.26 10.36
CA PRO A 116 9.50 23.44 9.33
C PRO A 116 8.43 22.83 8.41
N SER A 117 8.70 22.80 7.13
CA SER A 117 7.83 22.13 6.16
C SER A 117 7.74 20.64 6.47
N GLU A 118 6.67 19.97 6.04
CA GLU A 118 6.52 18.53 6.23
C GLU A 118 7.68 17.74 5.61
N VAL A 119 8.22 18.22 4.48
CA VAL A 119 9.41 17.65 3.83
C VAL A 119 10.67 17.80 4.69
N GLU A 120 10.87 18.95 5.36
CA GLU A 120 11.98 19.14 6.30
C GLU A 120 11.84 18.22 7.51
N ILE A 121 10.63 18.06 8.04
CA ILE A 121 10.33 17.12 9.12
C ILE A 121 10.64 15.69 8.69
N LEU A 122 10.25 15.27 7.48
CA LEU A 122 10.56 13.94 6.94
C LEU A 122 12.08 13.71 6.82
N LYS A 123 12.86 14.72 6.39
CA LYS A 123 14.32 14.65 6.34
C LYS A 123 14.93 14.50 7.72
N GLU A 124 14.52 15.34 8.69
CA GLU A 124 14.98 15.26 10.09
C GLU A 124 14.68 13.88 10.71
N ILE A 125 13.47 13.37 10.50
CA ILE A 125 13.10 12.04 10.96
C ILE A 125 13.98 10.97 10.32
N THR A 126 14.28 11.08 9.02
CA THR A 126 15.11 10.13 8.29
C THR A 126 16.53 10.10 8.83
N GLU A 127 17.13 11.25 9.04
CA GLU A 127 18.45 11.37 9.68
C GLU A 127 18.46 10.74 11.07
N LYS A 128 17.42 11.02 11.86
CA LYS A 128 17.32 10.57 13.24
C LYS A 128 17.20 9.06 13.39
N PHE A 129 16.38 8.39 12.57
CA PHE A 129 16.24 6.94 12.70
C PHE A 129 17.41 6.17 12.09
N THR A 130 18.17 6.77 11.17
CA THR A 130 19.35 6.15 10.55
C THR A 130 20.63 6.32 11.36
N ASP A 131 20.70 7.31 12.24
CA ASP A 131 21.88 7.57 13.05
C ASP A 131 21.97 6.57 14.21
N GLY A 132 22.92 5.64 14.12
CA GLY A 132 23.20 4.65 15.17
C GLY A 132 23.72 5.22 16.48
N SER A 133 24.10 6.52 16.53
CA SER A 133 24.52 7.19 17.78
C SER A 133 23.33 7.70 18.60
N VAL A 134 22.13 7.82 17.97
CA VAL A 134 20.91 8.22 18.64
C VAL A 134 20.35 7.07 19.47
N ASP A 135 19.80 7.39 20.65
CA ASP A 135 19.19 6.39 21.53
C ASP A 135 18.08 5.60 20.83
N VAL A 136 18.01 4.30 21.11
CA VAL A 136 17.05 3.37 20.50
C VAL A 136 15.60 3.86 20.63
N ARG A 137 15.22 4.37 21.81
CA ARG A 137 13.87 4.87 22.06
C ARG A 137 13.53 6.10 21.22
N GLU A 138 14.52 6.96 21.00
CA GLU A 138 14.34 8.15 20.15
C GLU A 138 14.23 7.77 18.68
N ARG A 139 15.01 6.79 18.22
CA ARG A 139 14.90 6.25 16.86
C ARG A 139 13.56 5.58 16.62
N VAL A 140 13.05 4.81 17.58
CA VAL A 140 11.71 4.20 17.51
C VAL A 140 10.62 5.28 17.44
N ARG A 141 10.70 6.32 18.30
CA ARG A 141 9.75 7.46 18.25
C ARG A 141 9.80 8.22 16.91
N ALA A 142 10.99 8.37 16.33
CA ALA A 142 11.12 8.97 15.01
C ALA A 142 10.39 8.12 13.95
N LEU A 143 10.55 6.81 13.99
CA LEU A 143 9.83 5.88 13.12
C LEU A 143 8.32 5.84 13.38
N GLU A 144 7.86 5.94 14.64
CA GLU A 144 6.44 6.05 14.97
C GLU A 144 5.83 7.32 14.38
N ARG A 145 6.52 8.45 14.49
CA ARG A 145 6.09 9.70 13.85
C ARG A 145 6.07 9.59 12.33
N LEU A 146 7.06 8.92 11.75
CA LEU A 146 7.07 8.66 10.31
C LEU A 146 5.88 7.80 9.88
N ASP A 147 5.53 6.76 10.67
CA ASP A 147 4.37 5.89 10.41
C ASP A 147 3.05 6.69 10.32
N GLU A 148 2.86 7.66 11.23
CA GLU A 148 1.71 8.55 11.21
C GLU A 148 1.70 9.48 9.97
N MET A 149 2.86 9.99 9.58
CA MET A 149 2.97 10.90 8.43
C MET A 149 2.74 10.18 7.10
N VAL A 150 3.40 9.05 6.86
CA VAL A 150 3.30 8.31 5.59
C VAL A 150 1.96 7.57 5.41
N ALA A 151 1.09 7.59 6.41
CA ALA A 151 -0.31 7.18 6.25
C ALA A 151 -1.08 8.13 5.31
N GLN A 152 -0.60 9.36 5.11
CA GLN A 152 -1.12 10.30 4.13
C GLN A 152 -0.42 10.08 2.78
N ILE A 153 -1.21 9.98 1.72
CA ILE A 153 -0.72 9.63 0.38
C ILE A 153 0.32 10.62 -0.13
N ASP A 154 0.08 11.91 0.05
CA ASP A 154 0.98 12.97 -0.41
C ASP A 154 2.34 12.88 0.29
N LEU A 155 2.34 12.68 1.62
CA LEU A 155 3.56 12.53 2.40
C LEU A 155 4.30 11.22 2.12
N ALA A 156 3.60 10.17 1.71
CA ALA A 156 4.23 8.94 1.22
C ALA A 156 5.04 9.18 -0.06
N PHE A 157 4.52 10.01 -0.98
CA PHE A 157 5.26 10.44 -2.16
C PHE A 157 6.42 11.35 -1.83
N ASP A 158 6.21 12.32 -0.95
CA ASP A 158 7.28 13.21 -0.51
C ASP A 158 8.43 12.42 0.12
N PHE A 159 8.10 11.40 0.94
CA PHE A 159 9.09 10.50 1.52
C PHE A 159 9.87 9.72 0.45
N HIS A 160 9.22 9.26 -0.62
CA HIS A 160 9.92 8.67 -1.76
C HIS A 160 10.81 9.71 -2.47
N THR A 161 10.29 10.93 -2.70
CA THR A 161 11.00 12.01 -3.42
C THR A 161 12.28 12.43 -2.70
N ILE A 162 12.29 12.45 -1.36
CA ILE A 162 13.49 12.70 -0.56
C ILE A 162 14.42 11.47 -0.43
N LEU A 163 14.13 10.40 -1.17
CA LEU A 163 14.88 9.14 -1.15
C LEU A 163 14.83 8.40 0.20
N GLY A 164 13.81 8.61 1.01
CA GLY A 164 13.63 8.03 2.33
C GLY A 164 13.37 6.52 2.33
N LEU A 165 12.86 5.94 1.22
CA LEU A 165 12.63 4.49 1.09
C LEU A 165 13.90 3.66 1.25
N LYS A 166 15.01 4.11 0.65
CA LYS A 166 16.27 3.38 0.70
C LYS A 166 16.83 3.24 2.12
N PRO A 167 17.02 4.32 2.90
CA PRO A 167 17.49 4.21 4.28
C PRO A 167 16.53 3.40 5.17
N LEU A 168 15.21 3.47 4.94
CA LEU A 168 14.24 2.66 5.67
C LEU A 168 14.47 1.16 5.43
N LEU A 169 14.64 0.74 4.18
CA LEU A 169 14.93 -0.66 3.82
C LEU A 169 16.31 -1.12 4.33
N MET A 170 17.30 -0.23 4.35
CA MET A 170 18.63 -0.54 4.93
C MET A 170 18.53 -0.86 6.42
N VAL A 171 17.69 -0.16 7.18
CA VAL A 171 17.42 -0.47 8.60
C VAL A 171 16.75 -1.84 8.73
N VAL A 172 15.79 -2.19 7.87
CA VAL A 172 15.15 -3.50 7.87
C VAL A 172 16.14 -4.63 7.57
N GLU A 173 17.04 -4.43 6.61
CA GLU A 173 18.02 -5.42 6.17
C GLU A 173 19.18 -5.61 7.17
N ASN A 174 19.51 -4.59 7.96
CA ASN A 174 20.65 -4.61 8.86
C ASN A 174 20.43 -5.62 10.00
N GLU A 175 21.10 -6.77 9.93
CA GLU A 175 21.02 -7.81 10.96
C GLU A 175 21.59 -7.41 12.33
N SER A 176 22.48 -6.42 12.36
CA SER A 176 23.10 -5.89 13.58
C SER A 176 22.24 -4.80 14.24
N GLU A 177 21.18 -4.36 13.58
CA GLU A 177 20.28 -3.36 14.11
C GLU A 177 19.39 -3.94 15.22
N VAL A 178 19.01 -3.09 16.18
CA VAL A 178 18.12 -3.47 17.28
C VAL A 178 16.74 -3.89 16.76
N ASN A 179 16.23 -4.99 17.29
CA ASN A 179 14.98 -5.60 16.80
C ASN A 179 13.78 -4.67 16.89
N GLU A 180 13.69 -3.79 17.91
CA GLU A 180 12.62 -2.81 18.05
C GLU A 180 12.64 -1.79 16.90
N VAL A 181 13.83 -1.31 16.52
CA VAL A 181 13.99 -0.36 15.40
C VAL A 181 13.66 -1.05 14.07
N ARG A 182 14.15 -2.28 13.84
CA ARG A 182 13.83 -3.08 12.65
C ARG A 182 12.34 -3.35 12.52
N ALA A 183 11.69 -3.76 13.61
CA ALA A 183 10.27 -4.03 13.63
C ALA A 183 9.45 -2.77 13.31
N GLN A 184 9.83 -1.62 13.88
CA GLN A 184 9.15 -0.37 13.60
C GLN A 184 9.39 0.13 12.17
N ALA A 185 10.60 -0.06 11.62
CA ALA A 185 10.88 0.22 10.21
C ALA A 185 10.02 -0.64 9.27
N CYS A 186 9.85 -1.95 9.56
CA CYS A 186 8.91 -2.81 8.83
C CYS A 186 7.46 -2.30 8.94
N GLN A 187 7.05 -1.77 10.11
CA GLN A 187 5.71 -1.20 10.29
C GLN A 187 5.51 0.03 9.40
N VAL A 188 6.44 0.99 9.44
CA VAL A 188 6.41 2.19 8.57
C VAL A 188 6.32 1.78 7.10
N PHE A 189 7.14 0.81 6.68
CA PHE A 189 7.11 0.33 5.30
C PHE A 189 5.77 -0.29 4.93
N ALA A 190 5.13 -1.03 5.86
CA ALA A 190 3.80 -1.58 5.64
C ALA A 190 2.74 -0.48 5.46
N THR A 191 2.77 0.57 6.27
CA THR A 191 1.86 1.72 6.16
C THR A 191 2.05 2.44 4.83
N LEU A 192 3.30 2.73 4.48
CA LEU A 192 3.69 3.40 3.25
C LEU A 192 3.20 2.68 1.99
N THR A 193 3.26 1.35 1.98
CA THR A 193 2.84 0.52 0.84
C THR A 193 1.37 0.08 0.90
N SER A 194 0.65 0.37 2.00
CA SER A 194 -0.74 0.00 2.14
C SER A 194 -1.63 0.74 1.14
N ASN A 195 -2.31 -0.04 0.28
CA ASN A 195 -3.30 0.47 -0.68
C ASN A 195 -2.78 1.47 -1.73
N TYR A 196 -1.46 1.51 -1.97
CA TYR A 196 -0.84 2.45 -2.87
C TYR A 196 0.04 1.75 -3.92
N GLU A 197 -0.58 1.34 -5.03
CA GLU A 197 0.03 0.51 -6.08
C GLU A 197 1.33 1.10 -6.63
N LYS A 198 1.34 2.42 -6.90
CA LYS A 198 2.54 3.07 -7.45
C LYS A 198 3.75 3.01 -6.52
N ILE A 199 3.55 3.21 -5.22
CA ILE A 199 4.64 3.06 -4.24
C ILE A 199 5.03 1.59 -4.09
N GLN A 200 4.08 0.64 -4.18
CA GLN A 200 4.38 -0.79 -4.18
C GLN A 200 5.29 -1.17 -5.34
N GLU A 201 5.01 -0.70 -6.55
CA GLU A 201 5.82 -0.95 -7.74
C GLU A 201 7.21 -0.31 -7.62
N ILE A 202 7.29 0.96 -7.26
CA ILE A 202 8.56 1.66 -7.03
C ILE A 202 9.41 0.92 -5.98
N ALA A 203 8.84 0.55 -4.85
CA ALA A 203 9.56 -0.14 -3.79
C ALA A 203 10.09 -1.51 -4.24
N ALA A 204 9.32 -2.24 -5.05
CA ALA A 204 9.71 -3.54 -5.57
C ALA A 204 10.78 -3.41 -6.67
N ASP A 205 10.57 -2.54 -7.65
CA ASP A 205 11.38 -2.46 -8.87
C ASP A 205 12.69 -1.68 -8.66
N GLU A 206 12.65 -0.56 -7.94
CA GLU A 206 13.82 0.28 -7.73
C GLU A 206 14.67 -0.15 -6.53
N PHE A 207 14.01 -0.67 -5.48
CA PHE A 207 14.67 -0.97 -4.20
C PHE A 207 14.72 -2.46 -3.85
N ASN A 208 14.19 -3.36 -4.71
CA ASN A 208 14.15 -4.80 -4.47
C ASN A 208 13.52 -5.17 -3.10
N ALA A 209 12.53 -4.39 -2.68
CA ALA A 209 11.95 -4.47 -1.34
C ALA A 209 11.36 -5.84 -1.01
N VAL A 210 10.82 -6.57 -2.00
CA VAL A 210 10.30 -7.93 -1.78
C VAL A 210 11.39 -8.87 -1.28
N SER A 211 12.57 -8.87 -1.91
CA SER A 211 13.69 -9.71 -1.48
C SER A 211 14.23 -9.31 -0.10
N VAL A 212 14.32 -8.02 0.18
CA VAL A 212 14.74 -7.49 1.49
C VAL A 212 13.79 -7.99 2.60
N LEU A 213 12.50 -7.84 2.39
CA LEU A 213 11.49 -8.25 3.38
C LEU A 213 11.41 -9.77 3.55
N LEU A 214 11.56 -10.55 2.47
CA LEU A 214 11.64 -12.02 2.55
C LEU A 214 12.85 -12.48 3.37
N ASN A 215 14.03 -11.91 3.10
CA ASN A 215 15.25 -12.22 3.85
C ASN A 215 15.11 -11.84 5.33
N ALA A 216 14.60 -10.61 5.61
CA ALA A 216 14.40 -10.15 6.98
C ALA A 216 13.39 -11.02 7.75
N THR A 217 12.31 -11.47 7.08
CA THR A 217 11.32 -12.37 7.67
C THR A 217 11.92 -13.76 7.95
N SER A 218 12.66 -14.32 7.00
CA SER A 218 13.31 -15.64 7.16
C SER A 218 14.31 -15.62 8.32
N LEU A 219 15.14 -14.58 8.38
CA LEU A 219 16.10 -14.41 9.47
C LEU A 219 15.41 -14.26 10.84
N ALA A 220 14.31 -13.51 10.89
CA ALA A 220 13.55 -13.36 12.13
C ALA A 220 12.93 -14.71 12.58
N PHE A 221 12.51 -15.56 11.66
CA PHE A 221 12.07 -16.93 11.99
C PHE A 221 13.21 -17.78 12.53
N GLU A 222 14.39 -17.75 11.92
CA GLU A 222 15.56 -18.49 12.38
C GLU A 222 15.97 -18.07 13.80
N LYS A 223 15.95 -16.75 14.05
CA LYS A 223 16.27 -16.16 15.36
C LYS A 223 15.12 -16.26 16.37
N LYS A 224 13.95 -16.76 15.97
CA LYS A 224 12.71 -16.83 16.77
C LYS A 224 12.25 -15.46 17.28
N ASP A 225 12.49 -14.41 16.51
CA ASP A 225 12.01 -13.07 16.81
C ASP A 225 10.62 -12.86 16.22
N GLU A 226 9.62 -13.16 17.01
CA GLU A 226 8.21 -13.06 16.59
C GLU A 226 7.82 -11.62 16.23
N THR A 227 8.38 -10.63 16.92
CA THR A 227 8.01 -9.21 16.72
C THR A 227 8.47 -8.72 15.35
N VAL A 228 9.73 -8.94 15.01
CA VAL A 228 10.29 -8.58 13.71
C VAL A 228 9.61 -9.40 12.60
N ALA A 229 9.48 -10.72 12.80
CA ALA A 229 8.85 -11.61 11.82
C ALA A 229 7.43 -11.17 11.46
N LYS A 230 6.61 -10.86 12.47
CA LYS A 230 5.24 -10.37 12.28
C LYS A 230 5.17 -9.06 11.50
N LYS A 231 6.05 -8.11 11.82
CA LYS A 231 6.06 -6.78 11.19
C LYS A 231 6.62 -6.82 9.76
N CYS A 232 7.70 -7.57 9.51
CA CYS A 232 8.24 -7.76 8.17
C CYS A 232 7.27 -8.54 7.27
N LEU A 233 6.58 -9.57 7.80
CA LEU A 233 5.53 -10.26 7.06
C LEU A 233 4.36 -9.32 6.75
N PHE A 234 4.00 -8.41 7.66
CA PHE A 234 3.00 -7.38 7.39
C PHE A 234 3.43 -6.45 6.26
N ALA A 235 4.67 -5.99 6.28
CA ALA A 235 5.24 -5.17 5.21
C ALA A 235 5.22 -5.89 3.86
N LEU A 236 5.62 -7.16 3.83
CA LEU A 236 5.59 -7.99 2.63
C LEU A 236 4.17 -8.15 2.07
N THR A 237 3.19 -8.42 2.95
CA THR A 237 1.78 -8.56 2.55
C THR A 237 1.21 -7.25 2.03
N SER A 238 1.53 -6.12 2.66
CA SER A 238 1.11 -4.79 2.20
C SER A 238 1.69 -4.46 0.83
N LEU A 239 2.99 -4.73 0.64
CA LEU A 239 3.70 -4.48 -0.63
C LEU A 239 3.09 -5.26 -1.81
N THR A 240 2.65 -6.50 -1.59
CA THR A 240 2.20 -7.37 -2.68
C THR A 240 0.69 -7.45 -2.85
N ARG A 241 -0.10 -6.87 -1.94
CA ARG A 241 -1.55 -7.06 -1.87
C ARG A 241 -2.30 -6.62 -3.13
N ASN A 242 -2.01 -5.45 -3.66
CA ASN A 242 -2.79 -4.87 -4.76
C ASN A 242 -2.17 -5.15 -6.13
N VAL A 243 -0.87 -5.34 -6.21
CA VAL A 243 -0.14 -5.52 -7.47
C VAL A 243 -0.03 -7.01 -7.81
N LYS A 244 -0.88 -7.47 -8.75
CA LYS A 244 -0.90 -8.86 -9.22
C LYS A 244 0.47 -9.31 -9.75
N ARG A 245 1.15 -8.45 -10.52
CA ARG A 245 2.48 -8.73 -11.08
C ARG A 245 3.47 -9.11 -9.98
N LEU A 246 3.51 -8.36 -8.87
CA LEU A 246 4.41 -8.66 -7.76
C LEU A 246 4.10 -10.01 -7.11
N ARG A 247 2.83 -10.38 -7.00
CA ARG A 247 2.45 -11.71 -6.50
C ARG A 247 2.90 -12.81 -7.45
N SER A 248 2.62 -12.67 -8.75
CA SER A 248 3.03 -13.66 -9.76
C SER A 248 4.54 -13.83 -9.80
N GLU A 249 5.29 -12.75 -9.95
CA GLU A 249 6.75 -12.79 -10.10
C GLU A 249 7.45 -13.31 -8.85
N TYR A 250 7.06 -12.82 -7.68
CA TYR A 250 7.80 -13.07 -6.46
C TYR A 250 7.26 -14.20 -5.59
N LEU A 251 5.97 -14.52 -5.69
CA LEU A 251 5.37 -15.58 -4.86
C LEU A 251 5.10 -16.88 -5.63
N PHE A 252 4.84 -16.81 -6.96
CA PHE A 252 4.37 -17.96 -7.73
C PHE A 252 5.36 -18.47 -8.78
N ASN A 253 6.00 -17.61 -9.56
CA ASN A 253 6.79 -17.99 -10.73
C ASN A 253 8.30 -18.05 -10.49
N GLY A 254 8.73 -18.01 -9.26
CA GLY A 254 10.14 -17.87 -8.91
C GLY A 254 11.10 -18.99 -9.29
N ASP A 255 10.70 -19.97 -10.07
CA ASP A 255 11.58 -21.07 -10.43
C ASP A 255 12.63 -20.69 -11.51
N ASP A 256 12.40 -19.64 -12.31
CA ASP A 256 13.27 -19.33 -13.47
C ASP A 256 14.15 -18.09 -13.36
N VAL A 257 13.78 -17.06 -12.61
CA VAL A 257 14.43 -15.73 -12.72
C VAL A 257 15.52 -15.49 -11.65
N MET A 258 15.44 -16.14 -10.49
CA MET A 258 16.48 -15.99 -9.44
C MET A 258 16.72 -17.30 -8.69
N ARG A 259 17.45 -18.23 -9.28
CA ARG A 259 17.77 -19.58 -8.79
C ARG A 259 18.27 -19.74 -7.34
N GLY A 260 18.08 -18.78 -6.47
CA GLY A 260 18.48 -18.87 -5.05
C GLY A 260 17.51 -18.28 -4.06
N LYS A 261 16.67 -17.31 -4.45
CA LYS A 261 15.92 -16.49 -3.49
C LYS A 261 14.41 -16.73 -3.42
N LEU A 262 13.81 -17.32 -4.44
CA LEU A 262 12.36 -17.55 -4.52
C LEU A 262 11.89 -18.93 -4.05
N SER A 263 12.78 -19.87 -3.98
CA SER A 263 12.58 -21.06 -3.12
C SER A 263 12.32 -20.65 -1.65
N HIS A 264 12.80 -19.47 -1.25
CA HIS A 264 12.60 -18.90 0.08
C HIS A 264 11.16 -18.49 0.38
N ALA A 265 10.43 -17.84 -0.53
CA ALA A 265 9.05 -17.42 -0.27
C ALA A 265 8.12 -18.63 -0.09
N LYS A 266 8.16 -19.59 -1.01
CA LYS A 266 7.41 -20.85 -0.90
C LYS A 266 7.80 -21.60 0.37
N TYR A 267 9.10 -21.71 0.65
CA TYR A 267 9.59 -22.36 1.85
C TYR A 267 9.12 -21.66 3.12
N LEU A 268 9.21 -20.33 3.16
CA LEU A 268 8.79 -19.50 4.28
C LEU A 268 7.31 -19.70 4.61
N PHE A 269 6.43 -19.55 3.62
CA PHE A 269 4.99 -19.68 3.81
C PHE A 269 4.60 -21.12 4.17
N LYS A 270 5.14 -22.10 3.47
CA LYS A 270 4.91 -23.51 3.74
C LYS A 270 5.37 -23.89 5.15
N SER A 271 6.58 -23.48 5.55
CA SER A 271 7.12 -23.71 6.89
C SER A 271 6.28 -23.06 7.97
N SER A 272 5.83 -21.82 7.71
CA SER A 272 4.96 -21.07 8.65
C SER A 272 3.64 -21.79 8.89
N LEU A 273 3.00 -22.29 7.82
CA LEU A 273 1.73 -23.00 7.94
C LEU A 273 1.84 -24.34 8.66
N MET A 274 2.96 -25.04 8.51
CA MET A 274 3.22 -26.33 9.15
C MET A 274 3.71 -26.20 10.59
N ALA A 275 4.20 -25.04 11.00
CA ALA A 275 4.87 -24.88 12.28
C ALA A 275 3.90 -24.99 13.46
N PRO A 276 4.24 -25.75 14.50
CA PRO A 276 3.47 -25.80 15.72
C PRO A 276 3.54 -24.46 16.48
N LYS A 277 2.57 -24.19 17.34
CA LYS A 277 2.49 -22.96 18.16
C LYS A 277 3.77 -22.67 18.97
N SER A 278 4.49 -23.72 19.39
CA SER A 278 5.73 -23.59 20.14
C SER A 278 6.92 -23.10 19.33
N VAL A 279 6.84 -23.11 18.00
CA VAL A 279 7.92 -22.73 17.09
C VAL A 279 7.67 -21.37 16.46
N ILE A 280 6.42 -21.14 16.09
CA ILE A 280 6.00 -19.87 15.48
C ILE A 280 4.84 -19.32 16.31
N GLY A 281 4.92 -18.06 16.67
CA GLY A 281 3.87 -17.37 17.42
C GLY A 281 2.55 -17.33 16.65
N ASP A 282 1.44 -17.38 17.39
CA ASP A 282 0.11 -17.38 16.80
C ASP A 282 -0.15 -16.16 15.90
N ALA A 283 0.44 -15.01 16.25
CA ALA A 283 0.29 -13.79 15.45
C ALA A 283 0.94 -13.88 14.06
N VAL A 284 2.09 -14.53 13.95
CA VAL A 284 2.79 -14.74 12.68
C VAL A 284 2.04 -15.75 11.82
N TRP A 285 1.60 -16.85 12.42
CA TRP A 285 0.80 -17.85 11.73
C TRP A 285 -0.50 -17.26 11.18
N THR A 286 -1.24 -16.54 12.05
CA THR A 286 -2.50 -15.86 11.68
C THR A 286 -2.30 -14.89 10.52
N ARG A 287 -1.20 -14.14 10.52
CA ARG A 287 -0.87 -13.22 9.42
C ARG A 287 -0.59 -13.96 8.12
N THR A 288 0.17 -15.05 8.19
CA THR A 288 0.46 -15.89 7.02
C THR A 288 -0.82 -16.51 6.46
N ALA A 289 -1.67 -17.05 7.32
CA ALA A 289 -2.93 -17.67 6.92
C ALA A 289 -3.86 -16.66 6.23
N ASN A 290 -4.05 -15.49 6.83
CA ASN A 290 -4.87 -14.42 6.24
C ASN A 290 -4.32 -13.96 4.89
N PHE A 291 -3.01 -13.75 4.78
CA PHE A 291 -2.41 -13.33 3.52
C PHE A 291 -2.67 -14.31 2.39
N LEU A 292 -2.41 -15.60 2.62
CA LEU A 292 -2.58 -16.62 1.59
C LEU A 292 -4.06 -16.86 1.25
N SER A 293 -4.94 -16.85 2.24
CA SER A 293 -6.38 -16.99 2.01
C SER A 293 -6.96 -15.79 1.28
N ASP A 294 -6.53 -14.56 1.63
CA ASP A 294 -6.96 -13.33 0.95
C ASP A 294 -6.65 -13.36 -0.55
N ILE A 295 -5.46 -13.85 -0.93
CA ILE A 295 -5.09 -13.98 -2.34
C ILE A 295 -6.06 -14.92 -3.07
N VAL A 296 -6.33 -16.10 -2.52
CA VAL A 296 -7.19 -17.11 -3.13
C VAL A 296 -8.66 -16.64 -3.18
N ILE A 297 -9.17 -16.07 -2.08
CA ILE A 297 -10.56 -15.61 -1.99
C ILE A 297 -10.78 -14.42 -2.93
N ASN A 298 -9.88 -13.44 -2.95
CA ASN A 298 -10.00 -12.27 -3.82
C ASN A 298 -9.86 -12.62 -5.30
N ALA A 299 -9.05 -13.62 -5.66
CA ALA A 299 -8.95 -14.10 -7.03
C ALA A 299 -10.30 -14.63 -7.55
N LYS A 300 -11.08 -15.31 -6.69
CA LYS A 300 -12.42 -15.82 -7.04
C LYS A 300 -13.46 -14.72 -7.22
N HIS A 301 -13.42 -13.69 -6.36
CA HIS A 301 -14.40 -12.59 -6.41
C HIS A 301 -14.22 -11.65 -7.60
N ARG A 302 -13.04 -11.62 -8.21
CA ARG A 302 -12.73 -10.70 -9.32
C ARG A 302 -13.12 -11.24 -10.69
N ASP A 303 -13.85 -12.35 -10.81
CA ASP A 303 -14.21 -13.02 -12.08
C ASP A 303 -13.03 -13.26 -13.04
N TYR A 304 -11.82 -13.09 -12.57
CA TYR A 304 -10.64 -13.46 -13.33
C TYR A 304 -10.49 -14.99 -13.26
N ASN A 305 -10.63 -15.64 -14.42
CA ASN A 305 -10.23 -17.04 -14.66
C ASN A 305 -8.70 -17.21 -14.43
N ASN A 306 -8.18 -16.65 -13.36
CA ASN A 306 -6.78 -16.66 -13.05
C ASN A 306 -6.44 -17.94 -12.26
N ASP A 307 -6.24 -18.99 -13.01
CA ASP A 307 -5.94 -20.32 -12.45
C ASP A 307 -4.72 -20.32 -11.51
N GLU A 308 -3.76 -19.41 -11.69
CA GLU A 308 -2.54 -19.36 -10.87
C GLU A 308 -2.82 -18.94 -9.41
N GLU A 309 -3.56 -17.85 -9.18
CA GLU A 309 -3.88 -17.39 -7.83
C GLU A 309 -4.86 -18.33 -7.11
N THR A 310 -5.83 -18.89 -7.83
CA THR A 310 -6.76 -19.88 -7.28
C THR A 310 -6.08 -21.22 -6.99
N GLN A 311 -5.00 -21.55 -7.68
CA GLN A 311 -4.19 -22.75 -7.45
C GLN A 311 -3.00 -22.51 -6.52
N LEU A 312 -2.89 -21.34 -5.91
CA LEU A 312 -1.78 -20.98 -5.04
C LEU A 312 -1.48 -22.07 -4.00
N MET A 313 -2.51 -22.54 -3.30
CA MET A 313 -2.34 -23.55 -2.24
C MET A 313 -1.83 -24.87 -2.81
N ALA A 314 -2.38 -25.32 -3.92
CA ALA A 314 -1.92 -26.54 -4.60
C ALA A 314 -0.46 -26.41 -5.06
N ASN A 315 -0.09 -25.24 -5.63
CA ASN A 315 1.29 -24.97 -6.07
C ASN A 315 2.29 -24.87 -4.90
N LEU A 316 1.84 -24.31 -3.76
CA LEU A 316 2.67 -24.17 -2.55
C LEU A 316 3.05 -25.54 -1.97
N PHE A 317 2.13 -26.50 -1.99
CA PHE A 317 2.28 -27.81 -1.38
C PHE A 317 2.48 -28.96 -2.39
N LYS A 318 2.65 -28.63 -3.67
CA LYS A 318 2.72 -29.58 -4.77
C LYS A 318 3.50 -30.86 -4.38
N ASP A 319 2.86 -32.00 -4.55
CA ASP A 319 3.41 -33.37 -4.34
C ASP A 319 3.95 -33.66 -2.92
N ASP A 320 3.62 -32.80 -1.92
CA ASP A 320 4.09 -32.99 -0.54
C ASP A 320 2.92 -33.26 0.42
N TRP A 321 2.43 -34.52 0.38
CA TRP A 321 1.35 -34.97 1.26
C TRP A 321 1.65 -34.75 2.74
N THR A 322 2.87 -34.96 3.18
CA THR A 322 3.26 -34.77 4.59
C THR A 322 3.14 -33.32 5.02
N ALA A 323 3.47 -32.42 4.15
CA ALA A 323 3.32 -30.98 4.43
C ALA A 323 1.83 -30.56 4.45
N ILE A 324 1.03 -31.09 3.54
CA ILE A 324 -0.43 -30.86 3.49
C ILE A 324 -1.07 -31.34 4.80
N GLU A 325 -0.77 -32.55 5.24
CA GLU A 325 -1.29 -33.11 6.49
C GLU A 325 -0.88 -32.28 7.71
N LYS A 326 0.39 -31.88 7.81
CA LYS A 326 0.87 -31.02 8.89
C LYS A 326 0.17 -29.66 8.89
N ALA A 327 -0.02 -29.05 7.74
CA ALA A 327 -0.72 -27.77 7.62
C ALA A 327 -2.20 -27.92 8.04
N ALA A 328 -2.88 -28.97 7.59
CA ALA A 328 -4.26 -29.27 7.98
C ALA A 328 -4.41 -29.46 9.51
N ILE A 329 -3.48 -30.15 10.15
CA ILE A 329 -3.43 -30.29 11.61
C ILE A 329 -3.31 -28.92 12.29
N GLN A 330 -2.44 -28.05 11.80
CA GLN A 330 -2.28 -26.70 12.36
C GLN A 330 -3.55 -25.84 12.17
N VAL A 331 -4.21 -25.96 11.03
CA VAL A 331 -5.51 -25.32 10.78
C VAL A 331 -6.55 -25.81 11.79
N LYS A 332 -6.70 -27.14 11.94
CA LYS A 332 -7.64 -27.73 12.90
C LYS A 332 -7.40 -27.24 14.34
N LEU A 333 -6.13 -27.24 14.77
CA LEU A 333 -5.76 -26.80 16.13
C LEU A 333 -6.15 -25.34 16.38
N ARG A 334 -5.94 -24.46 15.40
CA ARG A 334 -6.25 -23.03 15.53
C ARG A 334 -7.72 -22.72 15.28
N PHE A 335 -8.41 -23.50 14.50
CA PHE A 335 -9.88 -23.44 14.38
C PHE A 335 -10.56 -23.69 15.73
N ASN A 336 -9.96 -24.50 16.58
CA ASN A 336 -10.42 -24.78 17.93
C ASN A 336 -9.80 -23.87 19.02
N SER A 337 -9.11 -22.79 18.62
CA SER A 337 -8.50 -21.84 19.55
C SER A 337 -9.55 -20.99 20.29
N PRO A 338 -9.31 -20.60 21.55
CA PRO A 338 -10.12 -19.60 22.22
C PRO A 338 -10.05 -18.21 21.57
N ASN A 339 -8.99 -17.92 20.82
CA ASN A 339 -8.79 -16.63 20.13
C ASN A 339 -9.62 -16.57 18.83
N ALA A 340 -10.53 -15.58 18.75
CA ALA A 340 -11.41 -15.41 17.59
C ALA A 340 -10.63 -15.14 16.29
N SER A 341 -9.58 -14.32 16.34
CA SER A 341 -8.76 -14.00 15.14
C SER A 341 -8.02 -15.23 14.59
N GLU A 342 -7.58 -16.13 15.46
CA GLU A 342 -6.97 -17.39 15.02
C GLU A 342 -8.01 -18.32 14.40
N ARG A 343 -9.21 -18.40 14.98
CA ARG A 343 -10.30 -19.19 14.40
C ARG A 343 -10.69 -18.70 13.03
N GLU A 344 -10.85 -17.40 12.87
CA GLU A 344 -11.19 -16.77 11.59
C GLU A 344 -10.12 -17.01 10.53
N ALA A 345 -8.85 -16.76 10.84
CA ALA A 345 -7.75 -16.99 9.94
C ALA A 345 -7.65 -18.47 9.51
N SER A 346 -7.88 -19.40 10.47
CA SER A 346 -7.84 -20.83 10.17
C SER A 346 -9.02 -21.27 9.31
N ALA A 347 -10.21 -20.69 9.51
CA ALA A 347 -11.39 -21.00 8.71
C ALA A 347 -11.23 -20.47 7.27
N ASN A 348 -10.74 -19.23 7.09
CA ASN A 348 -10.44 -18.67 5.77
C ASN A 348 -9.40 -19.52 5.02
N LEU A 349 -8.34 -19.93 5.72
CA LEU A 349 -7.31 -20.79 5.14
C LEU A 349 -7.86 -22.18 4.79
N ALA A 350 -8.68 -22.78 5.67
CA ALA A 350 -9.34 -24.06 5.40
C ALA A 350 -10.20 -23.98 4.13
N LEU A 351 -11.00 -22.91 3.99
CA LEU A 351 -11.81 -22.68 2.80
C LEU A 351 -10.93 -22.56 1.54
N ALA A 352 -9.87 -21.77 1.60
CA ALA A 352 -8.92 -21.62 0.49
C ALA A 352 -8.25 -22.95 0.07
N MET A 353 -7.90 -23.79 1.05
CA MET A 353 -7.31 -25.11 0.81
C MET A 353 -8.32 -26.10 0.21
N ILE A 354 -9.53 -26.18 0.76
CA ILE A 354 -10.59 -27.12 0.33
C ILE A 354 -11.12 -26.76 -1.06
N ASP A 355 -11.23 -25.46 -1.33
CA ASP A 355 -11.67 -24.93 -2.61
C ASP A 355 -10.59 -24.97 -3.71
N SER A 356 -9.34 -25.29 -3.35
CA SER A 356 -8.32 -25.59 -4.35
C SER A 356 -8.75 -26.79 -5.19
N LYS A 357 -8.34 -26.86 -6.45
CA LYS A 357 -8.64 -27.99 -7.33
C LYS A 357 -7.92 -29.29 -6.91
N ASP A 358 -7.13 -29.24 -5.85
CA ASP A 358 -6.36 -30.39 -5.36
C ASP A 358 -7.13 -31.13 -4.24
N ASP A 359 -7.57 -32.35 -4.54
CA ASP A 359 -8.28 -33.20 -3.59
C ASP A 359 -7.41 -33.62 -2.38
N ALA A 360 -6.10 -33.45 -2.47
CA ALA A 360 -5.18 -33.78 -1.39
C ALA A 360 -5.51 -33.03 -0.10
N PHE A 361 -5.85 -31.72 -0.19
CA PHE A 361 -6.24 -30.95 0.99
C PHE A 361 -7.53 -31.48 1.63
N ARG A 362 -8.53 -31.79 0.81
CA ARG A 362 -9.81 -32.31 1.29
C ARG A 362 -9.62 -33.67 1.99
N ASN A 363 -8.80 -34.51 1.39
CA ASN A 363 -8.47 -35.80 1.96
C ASN A 363 -7.67 -35.68 3.28
N ALA A 364 -6.75 -34.73 3.36
CA ALA A 364 -6.03 -34.42 4.60
C ALA A 364 -6.96 -33.93 5.71
N PHE A 365 -7.91 -33.05 5.41
CA PHE A 365 -8.91 -32.61 6.40
C PHE A 365 -9.85 -33.72 6.83
N LYS A 366 -10.24 -34.62 5.92
CA LYS A 366 -11.02 -35.85 6.26
C LYS A 366 -10.23 -36.76 7.19
N SER A 367 -8.93 -37.00 6.93
CA SER A 367 -8.09 -37.88 7.73
C SER A 367 -7.91 -37.43 9.19
N ILE A 368 -8.09 -36.18 9.48
CA ILE A 368 -7.97 -35.58 10.81
C ILE A 368 -9.34 -35.30 11.47
N ASP A 369 -10.43 -35.76 10.91
CA ASP A 369 -11.80 -35.53 11.40
C ASP A 369 -12.17 -34.03 11.56
N PHE A 370 -11.71 -33.17 10.67
CA PHE A 370 -12.02 -31.73 10.75
C PHE A 370 -13.50 -31.45 10.52
N GLU A 371 -14.19 -32.30 9.77
CA GLU A 371 -15.63 -32.20 9.53
C GLU A 371 -16.44 -32.28 10.83
N ILE A 372 -15.99 -33.07 11.81
CA ILE A 372 -16.62 -33.18 13.13
C ILE A 372 -16.54 -31.85 13.88
N ASP A 373 -15.40 -31.17 13.81
CA ASP A 373 -15.21 -29.86 14.43
C ASP A 373 -16.13 -28.81 13.79
N LEU A 374 -16.32 -28.85 12.47
CA LEU A 374 -17.23 -27.97 11.75
C LEU A 374 -18.70 -28.19 12.14
N ILE A 375 -19.13 -29.46 12.35
CA ILE A 375 -20.50 -29.79 12.74
C ILE A 375 -20.77 -29.36 14.18
N SER A 376 -19.80 -29.56 15.08
CA SER A 376 -19.94 -29.24 16.51
C SER A 376 -19.74 -27.75 16.81
N TYR A 377 -19.42 -26.95 15.84
CA TYR A 377 -19.03 -25.54 16.02
C TYR A 377 -20.13 -24.68 16.66
N ASP A 378 -21.37 -24.78 16.19
CA ASP A 378 -22.47 -23.89 16.61
C ASP A 378 -22.74 -23.91 18.13
N GLY A 379 -22.45 -25.04 18.81
CA GLY A 379 -22.57 -25.15 20.26
C GLY A 379 -21.36 -24.66 21.06
N LYS A 380 -20.20 -24.57 20.43
CA LYS A 380 -18.92 -24.33 21.11
C LYS A 380 -18.59 -22.85 21.28
N TYR A 381 -18.96 -22.03 20.32
CA TYR A 381 -18.63 -20.60 20.26
C TYR A 381 -19.84 -19.73 19.89
N PRO A 382 -20.83 -19.60 20.80
CA PRO A 382 -22.10 -18.90 20.52
C PRO A 382 -21.92 -17.40 20.26
N ASN A 383 -20.82 -16.79 20.76
CA ASN A 383 -20.54 -15.37 20.68
C ASN A 383 -19.76 -14.96 19.43
N ASP A 384 -19.41 -15.90 18.56
CA ASP A 384 -18.74 -15.55 17.31
C ASP A 384 -19.67 -14.80 16.36
N SER A 385 -19.07 -13.94 15.50
CA SER A 385 -19.82 -13.10 14.57
C SER A 385 -20.68 -13.93 13.60
N ASN A 386 -21.73 -13.31 13.07
CA ASN A 386 -22.57 -13.96 12.06
C ASN A 386 -21.77 -14.25 10.79
N GLU A 387 -20.83 -13.37 10.43
CA GLU A 387 -19.93 -13.53 9.29
C GLU A 387 -19.10 -14.80 9.46
N PHE A 388 -18.52 -15.02 10.62
CA PHE A 388 -17.76 -16.23 10.89
C PHE A 388 -18.65 -17.49 10.83
N LYS A 389 -19.87 -17.45 11.33
CA LYS A 389 -20.84 -18.55 11.20
C LYS A 389 -21.20 -18.84 9.74
N HIS A 390 -21.27 -17.81 8.90
CA HIS A 390 -21.44 -17.98 7.45
C HIS A 390 -20.22 -18.66 6.82
N LEU A 391 -19.02 -18.22 7.17
CA LEU A 391 -17.77 -18.81 6.70
C LEU A 391 -17.70 -20.32 7.04
N VAL A 392 -18.05 -20.71 8.26
CA VAL A 392 -18.09 -22.14 8.67
C VAL A 392 -19.08 -22.93 7.80
N ARG A 393 -20.26 -22.36 7.50
CA ARG A 393 -21.24 -23.02 6.59
C ARG A 393 -20.71 -23.13 5.17
N ASP A 394 -19.95 -22.17 4.68
CA ASP A 394 -19.35 -22.23 3.37
C ASP A 394 -18.29 -23.33 3.28
N ILE A 395 -17.50 -23.50 4.33
CA ILE A 395 -16.56 -24.63 4.44
C ILE A 395 -17.34 -25.96 4.44
N GLN A 396 -18.42 -26.08 5.21
CA GLN A 396 -19.25 -27.29 5.21
C GLN A 396 -19.85 -27.59 3.83
N ARG A 397 -20.26 -26.57 3.08
CA ARG A 397 -20.75 -26.73 1.68
C ARG A 397 -19.64 -27.19 0.76
N ALA A 398 -18.46 -26.59 0.87
CA ALA A 398 -17.29 -26.97 0.07
C ALA A 398 -16.88 -28.44 0.28
N PHE A 399 -17.01 -28.96 1.50
CA PHE A 399 -16.80 -30.39 1.78
C PHE A 399 -17.83 -31.27 1.10
N LYS A 400 -19.11 -30.85 1.01
CA LYS A 400 -20.21 -31.66 0.48
C LYS A 400 -20.28 -31.65 -1.05
N LYS A 401 -19.85 -30.58 -1.69
CA LYS A 401 -20.05 -30.33 -3.13
C LYS A 401 -19.49 -31.45 -4.03
N ASN A 402 -18.45 -32.12 -3.61
CA ASN A 402 -17.76 -33.12 -4.43
C ASN A 402 -18.12 -34.58 -4.06
N THR A 403 -18.94 -34.80 -3.03
CA THR A 403 -19.46 -36.16 -2.77
C THR A 403 -20.60 -36.55 -3.75
N HIS A 404 -21.12 -35.59 -4.51
CA HIS A 404 -22.18 -35.81 -5.50
C HIS A 404 -21.68 -35.90 -6.96
N GLU A 405 -20.41 -35.57 -7.22
CA GLU A 405 -19.82 -35.72 -8.57
C GLU A 405 -19.22 -37.10 -8.78
N GLU A 406 -19.12 -37.94 -7.74
CA GLU A 406 -18.62 -39.33 -7.80
C GLU A 406 -19.75 -40.37 -7.87
N LEU A 407 -21.03 -39.95 -7.97
CA LEU A 407 -22.20 -40.82 -8.15
C LEU A 407 -22.85 -40.57 -9.51
#